data_b379439e1e8b10564a22053611e31913
#
_entry.id   b379439e1e8b10564a22053611e31913
#
_cell.length_a   1.000
_cell.length_b   1.000
_cell.length_c   1.000
_cell.angle_alpha   90.00
_cell.angle_beta   90.00
_cell.angle_gamma   90.00
#
_symmetry.space_group_name_H-M   'P 1'
#
loop_
_entity.id
_entity.type
_entity.pdbx_description
1 polymer ?
#
loop_
_entity_poly.entity_id
_entity_poly.type
_entity_poly.pdbx_seq_one_letter_code
_entity_poly.pdbx_strand_id
1 'polypeptide(L)'
;MGQRGLQHVWVAGIYGACYELMREISVANWNLPTGLRVLCLLLVPYRFWPAMMVGEMIALAHHGWAHHEEFGWLWTAVITFPPLLLAAAPVELARRHLPLFRGEEPDVTAILTYVLIGGAVNALANTWGLSTVHMPPGETAPEITFHIVLTYFLGSYLGALTLVPAVLALWRPGAGWSRFATDRAFLRDSAIGMVPALVLLMGLITYSKNDEVVEIARMAAFLPAAWMTLRHGWRGAAIAGLLASFAVEFTVTVTVSRDPAVIQAQALVAFAVSSLLMLGGRLPRVVKAAGADARDVGESLRGFQLAQQGLYQEELRLRYVADSLDRLGESMLMGQKRMMDRFGPALPSNMEHAYARHLDLTQREMQRLANALHPRSWRERGLAATFEDGPLAQAAAMAGAEYACEFSGAGLNLLAPDVHMMLYRQACEVLVYLLAREPVRRFRLQIRGGCTHGRRWVVLRMTAVRAAASQRGRPAPEWRQLVSLLGTNGQGMTTVRERAQIYGGLVHEHEDEHHLGVALLLHDALRIEASAETDLLYARPASI
;
A
#
# COMPACT_ATOMS: atom_id res chain seq x y z
N MET A 1 6.79 -19.33 54.46
CA MET A 1 7.10 -19.24 53.01
C MET A 1 6.53 -17.91 52.49
N GLY A 2 7.39 -17.01 51.99
CA GLY A 2 6.89 -15.71 51.49
C GLY A 2 6.04 -15.89 50.25
N GLN A 3 5.17 -14.96 49.91
CA GLN A 3 4.28 -14.98 48.73
C GLN A 3 4.97 -15.38 47.42
N ARG A 4 6.26 -15.05 47.27
CA ARG A 4 7.09 -15.44 46.11
C ARG A 4 7.36 -16.94 46.03
N GLY A 5 7.62 -17.62 47.16
CA GLY A 5 7.82 -19.06 47.17
C GLY A 5 6.57 -19.84 46.79
N LEU A 6 5.41 -19.36 47.23
CA LEU A 6 4.11 -19.96 46.90
C LEU A 6 3.80 -19.87 45.40
N GLN A 7 4.17 -18.75 44.75
CA GLN A 7 4.02 -18.60 43.30
C GLN A 7 4.81 -19.62 42.48
N HIS A 8 6.06 -19.90 42.89
CA HIS A 8 6.90 -20.92 42.22
C HIS A 8 6.33 -22.32 42.37
N VAL A 9 5.80 -22.65 43.56
CA VAL A 9 5.14 -23.95 43.78
C VAL A 9 3.89 -24.11 42.88
N TRP A 10 3.05 -23.06 42.79
CA TRP A 10 1.89 -23.09 41.90
C TRP A 10 2.28 -23.23 40.43
N VAL A 11 3.30 -22.52 39.97
CA VAL A 11 3.79 -22.61 38.59
C VAL A 11 4.33 -24.02 38.31
N ALA A 12 5.11 -24.60 39.20
CA ALA A 12 5.61 -25.98 39.06
C ALA A 12 4.47 -26.99 38.99
N GLY A 13 3.48 -26.88 39.92
CA GLY A 13 2.32 -27.78 39.94
C GLY A 13 1.44 -27.67 38.71
N ILE A 14 1.08 -26.45 38.28
CA ILE A 14 0.27 -26.23 37.09
C ILE A 14 1.00 -26.74 35.85
N TYR A 15 2.30 -26.40 35.70
CA TYR A 15 3.08 -26.84 34.54
C TYR A 15 3.18 -28.37 34.48
N GLY A 16 3.50 -29.04 35.63
CA GLY A 16 3.58 -30.49 35.72
C GLY A 16 2.24 -31.17 35.37
N ALA A 17 1.13 -30.64 35.89
CA ALA A 17 -0.22 -31.15 35.55
C ALA A 17 -0.56 -30.97 34.08
N CYS A 18 -0.27 -29.80 33.49
CA CYS A 18 -0.44 -29.55 32.05
C CYS A 18 0.46 -30.49 31.21
N TYR A 19 1.68 -30.74 31.65
CA TYR A 19 2.60 -31.65 31.00
C TYR A 19 2.05 -33.09 30.97
N GLU A 20 1.58 -33.62 32.09
CA GLU A 20 0.97 -34.96 32.16
C GLU A 20 -0.30 -35.04 31.28
N LEU A 21 -1.17 -34.04 31.37
CA LEU A 21 -2.36 -33.98 30.53
C LEU A 21 -2.01 -34.00 29.04
N MET A 22 -1.03 -33.16 28.59
CA MET A 22 -0.60 -33.14 27.20
C MET A 22 0.05 -34.45 26.78
N ARG A 23 0.68 -35.14 27.69
CA ARG A 23 1.30 -36.44 27.46
C ARG A 23 0.25 -37.54 27.27
N GLU A 24 -0.79 -37.58 28.10
CA GLU A 24 -1.88 -38.54 27.97
C GLU A 24 -2.66 -38.39 26.64
N ILE A 25 -2.81 -37.14 26.18
CA ILE A 25 -3.48 -36.85 24.90
C ILE A 25 -2.53 -37.14 23.72
N SER A 26 -1.20 -37.11 23.95
CA SER A 26 -0.20 -37.31 22.91
C SER A 26 -0.19 -38.74 22.41
N VAL A 27 -0.06 -38.88 21.11
CA VAL A 27 0.17 -40.15 20.42
C VAL A 27 1.65 -40.26 20.08
N ALA A 28 2.13 -41.47 19.87
CA ALA A 28 3.56 -41.72 19.59
C ALA A 28 4.13 -40.83 18.46
N ASN A 29 3.27 -40.45 17.52
CA ASN A 29 3.60 -39.68 16.33
C ASN A 29 3.35 -38.17 16.48
N TRP A 30 2.79 -37.70 17.63
CA TRP A 30 2.40 -36.31 17.85
C TRP A 30 2.67 -35.89 19.30
N ASN A 31 3.85 -35.36 19.55
CA ASN A 31 4.34 -35.05 20.90
C ASN A 31 3.97 -33.62 21.33
N LEU A 32 2.77 -33.44 21.88
CA LEU A 32 2.25 -32.17 22.36
C LEU A 32 3.07 -31.52 23.50
N PRO A 33 3.66 -32.27 24.45
CA PRO A 33 4.55 -31.70 25.48
C PRO A 33 5.68 -30.82 24.94
N THR A 34 6.19 -31.11 23.72
CA THR A 34 7.20 -30.26 23.08
C THR A 34 6.65 -28.86 22.78
N GLY A 35 5.40 -28.78 22.31
CA GLY A 35 4.71 -27.51 22.09
C GLY A 35 4.49 -26.73 23.39
N LEU A 36 4.11 -27.40 24.47
CA LEU A 36 3.96 -26.78 25.79
C LEU A 36 5.27 -26.19 26.29
N ARG A 37 6.41 -26.91 26.15
CA ARG A 37 7.74 -26.41 26.52
C ARG A 37 8.10 -25.13 25.77
N VAL A 38 8.01 -25.16 24.44
CA VAL A 38 8.33 -24.01 23.60
C VAL A 38 7.44 -22.82 23.94
N LEU A 39 6.13 -23.05 24.10
CA LEU A 39 5.18 -22.01 24.45
C LEU A 39 5.51 -21.36 25.81
N CYS A 40 5.77 -22.19 26.82
CA CYS A 40 6.11 -21.70 28.14
C CYS A 40 7.45 -20.95 28.17
N LEU A 41 8.47 -21.43 27.45
CA LEU A 41 9.73 -20.70 27.30
C LEU A 41 9.55 -19.36 26.57
N LEU A 42 8.58 -19.24 25.69
CA LEU A 42 8.30 -17.99 24.95
C LEU A 42 7.48 -16.99 25.76
N LEU A 43 6.48 -17.43 26.53
CA LEU A 43 5.49 -16.57 27.17
C LEU A 43 5.74 -16.33 28.66
N VAL A 44 6.35 -17.31 29.36
CA VAL A 44 6.55 -17.22 30.81
C VAL A 44 7.86 -16.48 31.15
N PRO A 45 7.84 -15.55 32.12
CA PRO A 45 9.04 -14.83 32.55
C PRO A 45 10.14 -15.76 33.05
N TYR A 46 11.42 -15.45 32.79
CA TYR A 46 12.61 -16.24 33.17
C TYR A 46 12.65 -16.68 34.64
N ARG A 47 12.15 -15.84 35.55
CA ARG A 47 12.09 -16.13 36.98
C ARG A 47 11.35 -17.43 37.33
N PHE A 48 10.42 -17.86 36.47
CA PHE A 48 9.64 -19.08 36.69
C PHE A 48 10.16 -20.31 35.94
N TRP A 49 11.18 -20.16 35.09
CA TRP A 49 11.78 -21.29 34.37
C TRP A 49 12.29 -22.41 35.30
N PRO A 50 13.00 -22.11 36.41
CA PRO A 50 13.39 -23.15 37.35
C PRO A 50 12.20 -23.91 37.95
N ALA A 51 11.09 -23.22 38.22
CA ALA A 51 9.88 -23.85 38.73
C ALA A 51 9.24 -24.80 37.71
N MET A 52 9.21 -24.42 36.42
CA MET A 52 8.74 -25.29 35.36
C MET A 52 9.64 -26.51 35.18
N MET A 53 10.98 -26.34 35.26
CA MET A 53 11.93 -27.47 35.22
C MET A 53 11.67 -28.46 36.32
N VAL A 54 11.41 -28.01 37.56
CA VAL A 54 11.05 -28.89 38.68
C VAL A 54 9.70 -29.59 38.40
N GLY A 55 8.71 -28.89 37.90
CA GLY A 55 7.40 -29.49 37.54
C GLY A 55 7.54 -30.60 36.49
N GLU A 56 8.34 -30.36 35.43
CA GLU A 56 8.61 -31.36 34.40
C GLU A 56 9.40 -32.56 34.95
N MET A 57 10.41 -32.29 35.78
CA MET A 57 11.23 -33.33 36.40
C MET A 57 10.36 -34.26 37.25
N ILE A 58 9.41 -33.75 38.03
CA ILE A 58 8.52 -34.56 38.86
C ILE A 58 7.65 -35.48 37.99
N ALA A 59 7.08 -34.93 36.88
CA ALA A 59 6.28 -35.71 35.95
C ALA A 59 7.11 -36.82 35.26
N LEU A 60 8.31 -36.46 34.80
CA LEU A 60 9.23 -37.45 34.18
C LEU A 60 9.74 -38.48 35.16
N ALA A 61 10.01 -38.11 36.41
CA ALA A 61 10.41 -39.03 37.46
C ALA A 61 9.32 -40.04 37.77
N HIS A 62 8.06 -39.61 37.84
CA HIS A 62 6.91 -40.50 37.99
C HIS A 62 6.85 -41.55 36.88
N HIS A 63 7.02 -41.14 35.65
CA HIS A 63 7.06 -42.04 34.51
C HIS A 63 8.27 -42.96 34.51
N GLY A 64 9.45 -42.45 34.76
CA GLY A 64 10.67 -43.21 34.83
C GLY A 64 10.59 -44.29 35.93
N TRP A 65 10.02 -43.94 37.10
CA TRP A 65 9.78 -44.88 38.17
C TRP A 65 8.82 -46.00 37.80
N ALA A 66 7.76 -45.71 37.05
CA ALA A 66 6.77 -46.69 36.62
C ALA A 66 7.37 -47.77 35.68
N HIS A 67 8.43 -47.45 34.93
CA HIS A 67 9.03 -48.34 33.93
C HIS A 67 10.50 -48.71 34.21
N HIS A 68 11.00 -48.47 35.41
CA HIS A 68 12.41 -48.72 35.76
C HIS A 68 12.79 -50.19 35.69
N GLU A 69 11.88 -51.10 35.97
CA GLU A 69 12.11 -52.54 35.87
C GLU A 69 12.22 -53.02 34.42
N GLU A 70 11.55 -52.37 33.49
CA GLU A 70 11.57 -52.71 32.06
C GLU A 70 12.81 -52.17 31.34
N PHE A 71 13.20 -50.87 31.62
CA PHE A 71 14.23 -50.17 30.86
C PHE A 71 15.51 -49.86 31.64
N GLY A 72 15.55 -50.15 32.94
CA GLY A 72 16.72 -50.02 33.79
C GLY A 72 16.90 -48.64 34.45
N TRP A 73 17.71 -48.61 35.52
CA TRP A 73 17.96 -47.40 36.32
C TRP A 73 18.68 -46.29 35.59
N LEU A 74 19.57 -46.64 34.65
CA LEU A 74 20.28 -45.63 33.86
C LEU A 74 19.31 -44.86 32.95
N TRP A 75 18.39 -45.56 32.29
CA TRP A 75 17.33 -44.95 31.50
C TRP A 75 16.44 -44.06 32.38
N THR A 76 16.01 -44.55 33.54
CA THR A 76 15.19 -43.77 34.48
C THR A 76 15.88 -42.47 34.89
N ALA A 77 17.17 -42.50 35.18
CA ALA A 77 17.93 -41.31 35.52
C ALA A 77 18.02 -40.30 34.37
N VAL A 78 18.26 -40.78 33.14
CA VAL A 78 18.38 -39.92 31.94
C VAL A 78 17.04 -39.34 31.55
N ILE A 79 15.94 -40.11 31.57
CA ILE A 79 14.63 -39.61 31.16
C ILE A 79 14.04 -38.63 32.17
N THR A 80 14.43 -38.73 33.44
CA THR A 80 14.04 -37.78 34.50
C THR A 80 14.64 -36.39 34.28
N PHE A 81 15.75 -36.30 33.51
CA PHE A 81 16.37 -35.02 33.19
C PHE A 81 15.47 -34.18 32.28
N PRO A 82 15.00 -32.99 32.71
CA PRO A 82 13.98 -32.26 32.01
C PRO A 82 14.48 -31.70 30.66
N PRO A 83 13.92 -32.09 29.51
CA PRO A 83 14.27 -31.50 28.21
C PRO A 83 14.03 -29.99 28.11
N LEU A 84 13.20 -29.42 28.99
CA LEU A 84 13.02 -27.97 29.13
C LEU A 84 14.37 -27.27 29.44
N LEU A 85 15.24 -27.88 30.23
CA LEU A 85 16.56 -27.33 30.53
C LEU A 85 17.46 -27.30 29.30
N LEU A 86 17.42 -28.34 28.47
CA LEU A 86 18.16 -28.40 27.21
C LEU A 86 17.63 -27.38 26.19
N ALA A 87 16.31 -27.15 26.16
CA ALA A 87 15.66 -26.20 25.24
C ALA A 87 15.85 -24.73 25.67
N ALA A 88 16.07 -24.47 26.96
CA ALA A 88 16.15 -23.12 27.52
C ALA A 88 17.24 -22.25 26.87
N ALA A 89 18.46 -22.78 26.70
CA ALA A 89 19.58 -22.02 26.14
C ALA A 89 19.40 -21.68 24.64
N PRO A 90 19.10 -22.64 23.75
CA PRO A 90 18.89 -22.32 22.34
C PRO A 90 17.64 -21.45 22.08
N VAL A 91 16.56 -21.61 22.85
CA VAL A 91 15.39 -20.74 22.76
C VAL A 91 15.71 -19.32 23.22
N GLU A 92 16.46 -19.17 24.32
CA GLU A 92 16.90 -17.84 24.79
C GLU A 92 17.81 -17.16 23.77
N LEU A 93 18.74 -17.87 23.15
CA LEU A 93 19.61 -17.34 22.11
C LEU A 93 18.77 -16.88 20.91
N ALA A 94 17.81 -17.69 20.49
CA ALA A 94 16.90 -17.33 19.41
C ALA A 94 16.04 -16.10 19.75
N ARG A 95 15.53 -15.96 20.99
CA ARG A 95 14.76 -14.79 21.45
C ARG A 95 15.54 -13.48 21.36
N ARG A 96 16.86 -13.51 21.56
CA ARG A 96 17.71 -12.31 21.44
C ARG A 96 17.84 -11.81 20.00
N HIS A 97 17.78 -12.72 19.03
CA HIS A 97 17.98 -12.40 17.61
C HIS A 97 16.67 -12.32 16.81
N LEU A 98 15.64 -13.03 17.23
CA LEU A 98 14.37 -13.16 16.53
C LEU A 98 13.22 -12.76 17.48
N PRO A 99 12.75 -11.50 17.45
CA PRO A 99 11.62 -11.09 18.27
C PRO A 99 10.35 -11.83 17.84
N LEU A 100 9.63 -12.40 18.83
CA LEU A 100 8.38 -13.15 18.60
C LEU A 100 7.29 -12.27 18.00
N PHE A 101 7.26 -10.99 18.34
CA PHE A 101 6.28 -10.02 17.86
C PHE A 101 6.95 -8.86 17.12
N ARG A 102 6.44 -8.51 15.95
CA ARG A 102 6.77 -7.27 15.24
C ARG A 102 5.55 -6.35 15.28
N GLY A 103 5.51 -5.46 16.28
CA GLY A 103 4.32 -4.69 16.62
C GLY A 103 3.25 -5.56 17.29
N GLU A 104 2.01 -5.52 16.77
CA GLU A 104 0.90 -6.31 17.33
C GLU A 104 0.80 -7.73 16.75
N GLU A 105 1.50 -8.03 15.68
CA GLU A 105 1.44 -9.33 15.01
C GLU A 105 2.66 -10.19 15.31
N PRO A 106 2.50 -11.51 15.55
CA PRO A 106 3.64 -12.40 15.71
C PRO A 106 4.37 -12.64 14.39
N ASP A 107 5.67 -12.78 14.45
CA ASP A 107 6.49 -13.15 13.30
C ASP A 107 6.43 -14.67 13.08
N VAL A 108 5.73 -15.09 12.03
CA VAL A 108 5.59 -16.51 11.67
C VAL A 108 6.94 -17.19 11.46
N THR A 109 7.94 -16.49 10.91
CA THR A 109 9.28 -17.03 10.72
C THR A 109 9.94 -17.31 12.07
N ALA A 110 9.80 -16.41 13.04
CA ALA A 110 10.29 -16.61 14.39
C ALA A 110 9.59 -17.81 15.06
N ILE A 111 8.26 -17.92 14.95
CA ILE A 111 7.49 -19.06 15.48
C ILE A 111 8.01 -20.37 14.91
N LEU A 112 8.16 -20.50 13.59
CA LEU A 112 8.65 -21.72 12.95
C LEU A 112 10.08 -22.06 13.40
N THR A 113 10.94 -21.07 13.60
CA THR A 113 12.29 -21.27 14.11
C THR A 113 12.28 -21.82 15.54
N TYR A 114 11.43 -21.28 16.41
CA TYR A 114 11.32 -21.79 17.80
C TYR A 114 10.75 -23.21 17.84
N VAL A 115 9.77 -23.50 17.01
CA VAL A 115 9.19 -24.84 16.87
C VAL A 115 10.25 -25.84 16.37
N LEU A 116 11.07 -25.44 15.38
CA LEU A 116 12.16 -26.26 14.87
C LEU A 116 13.21 -26.56 15.94
N ILE A 117 13.63 -25.54 16.71
CA ILE A 117 14.58 -25.69 17.81
C ILE A 117 14.01 -26.63 18.88
N GLY A 118 12.76 -26.44 19.29
CA GLY A 118 12.08 -27.29 20.27
C GLY A 118 12.00 -28.74 19.81
N GLY A 119 11.62 -28.97 18.54
CA GLY A 119 11.56 -30.29 17.93
C GLY A 119 12.92 -31.00 17.90
N ALA A 120 13.97 -30.28 17.48
CA ALA A 120 15.34 -30.82 17.44
C ALA A 120 15.88 -31.18 18.82
N VAL A 121 15.73 -30.29 19.80
CA VAL A 121 16.18 -30.55 21.19
C VAL A 121 15.44 -31.74 21.78
N ASN A 122 14.15 -31.85 21.58
CA ASN A 122 13.38 -32.96 22.10
C ASN A 122 13.73 -34.30 21.41
N ALA A 123 13.98 -34.28 20.10
CA ALA A 123 14.45 -35.46 19.37
C ALA A 123 15.80 -35.95 19.92
N LEU A 124 16.74 -35.03 20.18
CA LEU A 124 18.02 -35.36 20.79
C LEU A 124 17.86 -35.94 22.21
N ALA A 125 17.00 -35.35 23.05
CA ALA A 125 16.72 -35.85 24.39
C ALA A 125 16.12 -37.27 24.36
N ASN A 126 15.15 -37.52 23.47
CA ASN A 126 14.54 -38.86 23.32
C ASN A 126 15.55 -39.89 22.78
N THR A 127 16.38 -39.48 21.82
CA THR A 127 17.45 -40.36 21.29
C THR A 127 18.48 -40.70 22.37
N TRP A 128 18.83 -39.70 23.20
CA TRP A 128 19.72 -39.93 24.36
C TRP A 128 19.07 -40.89 25.35
N GLY A 129 17.80 -40.71 25.71
CA GLY A 129 17.04 -41.66 26.52
C GLY A 129 17.06 -43.09 25.96
N LEU A 130 16.79 -43.22 24.64
CA LEU A 130 16.80 -44.51 23.95
C LEU A 130 18.16 -45.20 24.00
N SER A 131 19.28 -44.46 23.95
CA SER A 131 20.64 -45.02 23.99
C SER A 131 21.00 -45.64 25.34
N THR A 132 20.22 -45.35 26.38
CA THR A 132 20.46 -45.83 27.76
C THR A 132 19.50 -46.93 28.18
N VAL A 133 18.65 -47.39 27.29
CA VAL A 133 17.69 -48.48 27.54
C VAL A 133 18.44 -49.82 27.71
N HIS A 134 18.15 -50.51 28.78
CA HIS A 134 18.59 -51.87 29.04
C HIS A 134 17.37 -52.78 29.07
N MET A 135 17.26 -53.64 28.05
CA MET A 135 16.15 -54.57 27.96
C MET A 135 16.36 -55.80 28.83
N PRO A 136 15.30 -56.44 29.32
CA PRO A 136 15.36 -57.68 30.04
C PRO A 136 16.06 -58.79 29.26
N PRO A 137 16.58 -59.84 29.93
CA PRO A 137 17.22 -60.96 29.26
C PRO A 137 16.31 -61.63 28.26
N GLY A 138 16.72 -61.66 26.98
CA GLY A 138 15.96 -62.24 25.87
C GLY A 138 15.41 -61.22 24.87
N GLU A 139 15.42 -59.94 25.18
CA GLU A 139 15.03 -58.88 24.26
C GLU A 139 16.25 -58.04 23.85
N THR A 140 16.31 -57.63 22.57
CA THR A 140 17.38 -56.78 22.07
C THR A 140 16.96 -55.32 22.15
N ALA A 141 17.87 -54.46 22.66
CA ALA A 141 17.61 -53.01 22.65
C ALA A 141 17.44 -52.52 21.23
N PRO A 142 16.52 -51.57 20.98
CA PRO A 142 16.29 -51.04 19.65
C PRO A 142 17.53 -50.31 19.12
N GLU A 143 17.96 -50.65 17.90
CA GLU A 143 19.09 -49.97 17.26
C GLU A 143 18.70 -48.53 16.93
N ILE A 144 19.60 -47.58 17.23
CA ILE A 144 19.39 -46.17 16.91
C ILE A 144 19.67 -45.97 15.42
N THR A 145 18.62 -45.96 14.63
CA THR A 145 18.70 -45.69 13.20
C THR A 145 18.31 -44.23 12.91
N PHE A 146 18.76 -43.70 11.77
CA PHE A 146 18.33 -42.38 11.30
C PHE A 146 16.81 -42.24 11.25
N HIS A 147 16.12 -43.32 10.92
CA HIS A 147 14.67 -43.40 10.85
C HIS A 147 14.01 -43.11 12.22
N ILE A 148 14.52 -43.68 13.31
CA ILE A 148 14.01 -43.45 14.66
C ILE A 148 14.24 -42.02 15.10
N VAL A 149 15.41 -41.45 14.83
CA VAL A 149 15.73 -40.05 15.13
C VAL A 149 14.79 -39.09 14.35
N LEU A 150 14.54 -39.40 13.08
CA LEU A 150 13.63 -38.62 12.25
C LEU A 150 12.17 -38.70 12.76
N THR A 151 11.72 -39.88 13.21
CA THR A 151 10.39 -40.05 13.81
C THR A 151 10.24 -39.21 15.09
N TYR A 152 11.25 -39.23 15.98
CA TYR A 152 11.26 -38.40 17.18
C TYR A 152 11.24 -36.91 16.85
N PHE A 153 12.01 -36.52 15.80
CA PHE A 153 12.05 -35.13 15.35
C PHE A 153 10.68 -34.69 14.78
N LEU A 154 10.12 -35.45 13.85
CA LEU A 154 8.85 -35.11 13.20
C LEU A 154 7.69 -35.07 14.20
N GLY A 155 7.58 -36.07 15.11
CA GLY A 155 6.54 -36.08 16.13
C GLY A 155 6.62 -34.89 17.10
N SER A 156 7.86 -34.52 17.49
CA SER A 156 8.10 -33.37 18.37
C SER A 156 7.89 -32.03 17.65
N TYR A 157 8.32 -31.96 16.39
CA TYR A 157 8.11 -30.79 15.55
C TYR A 157 6.60 -30.54 15.31
N LEU A 158 5.85 -31.60 14.96
CA LEU A 158 4.41 -31.52 14.76
C LEU A 158 3.67 -31.10 16.02
N GLY A 159 3.99 -31.66 17.17
CA GLY A 159 3.37 -31.27 18.44
C GLY A 159 3.60 -29.78 18.76
N ALA A 160 4.79 -29.27 18.51
CA ALA A 160 5.09 -27.86 18.69
C ALA A 160 4.45 -26.99 17.58
N LEU A 161 4.49 -27.44 16.31
CA LEU A 161 3.95 -26.72 15.15
C LEU A 161 2.43 -26.51 15.23
N THR A 162 1.71 -27.46 15.81
CA THR A 162 0.25 -27.36 15.97
C THR A 162 -0.14 -26.54 17.19
N LEU A 163 0.53 -26.75 18.35
CA LEU A 163 0.14 -26.12 19.59
C LEU A 163 0.59 -24.65 19.69
N VAL A 164 1.86 -24.33 19.35
CA VAL A 164 2.42 -22.99 19.55
C VAL A 164 1.69 -21.93 18.73
N PRO A 165 1.52 -22.06 17.40
CA PRO A 165 0.80 -21.06 16.62
C PRO A 165 -0.67 -20.94 17.03
N ALA A 166 -1.34 -22.06 17.37
CA ALA A 166 -2.75 -22.06 17.75
C ALA A 166 -2.98 -21.27 19.05
N VAL A 167 -2.15 -21.49 20.08
CA VAL A 167 -2.22 -20.70 21.32
C VAL A 167 -1.90 -19.23 21.09
N LEU A 168 -0.88 -18.92 20.29
CA LEU A 168 -0.55 -17.54 19.94
C LEU A 168 -1.64 -16.86 19.11
N ALA A 169 -2.40 -17.60 18.30
CA ALA A 169 -3.55 -17.06 17.56
C ALA A 169 -4.71 -16.66 18.49
N LEU A 170 -4.86 -17.37 19.61
CA LEU A 170 -5.86 -17.09 20.65
C LEU A 170 -5.41 -16.01 21.62
N TRP A 171 -4.11 -15.82 21.81
CA TRP A 171 -3.54 -14.91 22.79
C TRP A 171 -3.05 -13.60 22.15
N ARG A 172 -3.28 -12.45 22.80
CA ARG A 172 -2.75 -11.14 22.38
C ARG A 172 -2.07 -10.42 23.55
N PRO A 173 -0.87 -9.83 23.34
CA PRO A 173 -0.26 -8.96 24.32
C PRO A 173 -1.18 -7.79 24.67
N GLY A 174 -1.48 -7.59 25.96
CA GLY A 174 -2.27 -6.48 26.47
C GLY A 174 -3.81 -6.62 26.43
N ALA A 175 -4.36 -7.56 25.65
CA ALA A 175 -5.82 -7.75 25.54
C ALA A 175 -6.29 -9.11 26.10
N GLY A 176 -5.38 -10.02 26.48
CA GLY A 176 -5.72 -11.34 27.00
C GLY A 176 -6.57 -12.18 26.02
N TRP A 177 -7.31 -13.13 26.55
CA TRP A 177 -8.14 -14.10 25.81
C TRP A 177 -9.47 -13.53 25.29
N SER A 178 -9.85 -12.31 25.68
CA SER A 178 -11.22 -11.78 25.54
C SER A 178 -11.67 -11.41 24.12
N ARG A 179 -10.75 -11.20 23.19
CA ARG A 179 -11.12 -10.80 21.80
C ARG A 179 -11.40 -11.97 20.85
N PHE A 180 -11.06 -13.19 21.20
CA PHE A 180 -11.33 -14.34 20.35
C PHE A 180 -12.83 -14.63 20.24
N ALA A 181 -13.58 -14.45 21.32
CA ALA A 181 -15.02 -14.63 21.35
C ALA A 181 -15.81 -13.59 20.53
N THR A 182 -15.16 -12.51 20.06
CA THR A 182 -15.82 -11.39 19.38
C THR A 182 -15.71 -11.45 17.84
N ASP A 183 -14.82 -12.28 17.28
CA ASP A 183 -14.72 -12.42 15.82
C ASP A 183 -15.77 -13.41 15.28
N ARG A 184 -17.00 -12.91 15.15
CA ARG A 184 -18.14 -13.69 14.67
C ARG A 184 -17.91 -14.28 13.27
N ALA A 185 -17.15 -13.60 12.42
CA ALA A 185 -16.85 -14.08 11.07
C ALA A 185 -15.94 -15.31 11.11
N PHE A 186 -14.87 -15.26 11.92
CA PHE A 186 -13.96 -16.38 12.12
C PHE A 186 -14.68 -17.60 12.72
N LEU A 187 -15.49 -17.40 13.77
CA LEU A 187 -16.25 -18.48 14.40
C LEU A 187 -17.27 -19.12 13.45
N ARG A 188 -17.99 -18.32 12.69
CA ARG A 188 -18.95 -18.81 11.70
C ARG A 188 -18.25 -19.62 10.61
N ASP A 189 -17.17 -19.10 10.04
CA ASP A 189 -16.44 -19.75 8.96
C ASP A 189 -15.76 -21.04 9.44
N SER A 190 -15.28 -21.08 10.69
CA SER A 190 -14.78 -22.31 11.31
C SER A 190 -15.89 -23.35 11.53
N ALA A 191 -17.03 -22.92 12.09
CA ALA A 191 -18.13 -23.82 12.43
C ALA A 191 -18.90 -24.34 11.20
N ILE A 192 -19.10 -23.50 10.18
CA ILE A 192 -19.92 -23.84 9.00
C ILE A 192 -19.08 -24.38 7.85
N GLY A 193 -17.89 -23.79 7.63
CA GLY A 193 -17.03 -24.15 6.50
C GLY A 193 -16.05 -25.26 6.81
N MET A 194 -15.31 -25.13 7.90
CA MET A 194 -14.19 -26.02 8.19
C MET A 194 -14.58 -27.30 8.94
N VAL A 195 -15.28 -27.18 10.06
CA VAL A 195 -15.60 -28.36 10.92
C VAL A 195 -16.42 -29.39 10.18
N PRO A 196 -17.51 -29.07 9.44
CA PRO A 196 -18.28 -30.05 8.69
C PRO A 196 -17.45 -30.73 7.59
N ALA A 197 -16.57 -30.00 6.90
CA ALA A 197 -15.70 -30.58 5.88
C ALA A 197 -14.70 -31.58 6.47
N LEU A 198 -14.09 -31.25 7.64
CA LEU A 198 -13.19 -32.18 8.33
C LEU A 198 -13.94 -33.42 8.88
N VAL A 199 -15.12 -33.25 9.45
CA VAL A 199 -15.95 -34.38 9.93
C VAL A 199 -16.32 -35.30 8.79
N LEU A 200 -16.69 -34.77 7.63
CA LEU A 200 -17.01 -35.56 6.44
C LEU A 200 -15.78 -36.33 5.93
N LEU A 201 -14.60 -35.65 5.84
CA LEU A 201 -13.36 -36.29 5.43
C LEU A 201 -12.91 -37.36 6.44
N MET A 202 -13.02 -37.08 7.73
CA MET A 202 -12.72 -38.04 8.80
C MET A 202 -13.65 -39.27 8.74
N GLY A 203 -14.94 -39.06 8.49
CA GLY A 203 -15.88 -40.14 8.22
C GLY A 203 -15.47 -40.96 7.00
N LEU A 204 -15.10 -40.30 5.90
CA LEU A 204 -14.63 -41.00 4.69
C LEU A 204 -13.39 -41.86 4.96
N ILE A 205 -12.42 -41.34 5.71
CA ILE A 205 -11.20 -42.07 6.09
C ILE A 205 -11.55 -43.29 6.95
N THR A 206 -12.46 -43.13 7.92
CA THR A 206 -12.78 -44.18 8.88
C THR A 206 -13.60 -45.31 8.24
N TYR A 207 -14.50 -45.01 7.30
CA TYR A 207 -15.37 -46.00 6.67
C TYR A 207 -14.85 -46.54 5.34
N SER A 208 -13.86 -45.92 4.72
CA SER A 208 -13.29 -46.42 3.47
C SER A 208 -12.40 -47.65 3.72
N LYS A 209 -12.54 -48.64 2.84
CA LYS A 209 -11.70 -49.85 2.81
C LYS A 209 -10.60 -49.77 1.74
N ASN A 210 -10.55 -48.67 0.99
CA ASN A 210 -9.58 -48.46 -0.08
C ASN A 210 -8.47 -47.51 0.40
N ASP A 211 -7.25 -48.00 0.46
CA ASP A 211 -6.10 -47.27 0.95
C ASP A 211 -5.81 -45.98 0.13
N GLU A 212 -6.04 -46.01 -1.19
CA GLU A 212 -5.87 -44.83 -2.04
C GLU A 212 -6.85 -43.71 -1.67
N VAL A 213 -8.12 -44.08 -1.38
CA VAL A 213 -9.15 -43.11 -0.96
C VAL A 213 -8.83 -42.51 0.40
N VAL A 214 -8.29 -43.31 1.31
CA VAL A 214 -7.85 -42.86 2.63
C VAL A 214 -6.71 -41.84 2.50
N GLU A 215 -5.73 -42.12 1.65
CA GLU A 215 -4.60 -41.25 1.45
C GLU A 215 -5.00 -39.91 0.79
N ILE A 216 -5.83 -39.96 -0.25
CA ILE A 216 -6.41 -38.77 -0.89
C ILE A 216 -7.25 -37.96 0.12
N ALA A 217 -8.06 -38.60 0.96
CA ALA A 217 -8.88 -37.91 1.95
C ALA A 217 -8.00 -37.22 3.04
N ARG A 218 -6.89 -37.84 3.48
CA ARG A 218 -5.91 -37.23 4.39
C ARG A 218 -5.28 -35.98 3.78
N MET A 219 -4.90 -36.02 2.51
CA MET A 219 -4.39 -34.85 1.80
C MET A 219 -5.47 -33.77 1.66
N ALA A 220 -6.69 -34.14 1.34
CA ALA A 220 -7.83 -33.23 1.21
C ALA A 220 -8.22 -32.54 2.53
N ALA A 221 -7.86 -33.10 3.69
CA ALA A 221 -8.10 -32.47 5.00
C ALA A 221 -7.41 -31.09 5.16
N PHE A 222 -6.38 -30.81 4.35
CA PHE A 222 -5.72 -29.49 4.34
C PHE A 222 -6.39 -28.47 3.43
N LEU A 223 -7.35 -28.82 2.57
CA LEU A 223 -8.08 -27.87 1.72
C LEU A 223 -8.93 -26.89 2.53
N PRO A 224 -9.72 -27.32 3.54
CA PRO A 224 -10.41 -26.39 4.44
C PRO A 224 -9.45 -25.49 5.22
N ALA A 225 -8.26 -26.00 5.60
CA ALA A 225 -7.25 -25.21 6.27
C ALA A 225 -6.63 -24.16 5.33
N ALA A 226 -6.38 -24.49 4.06
CA ALA A 226 -5.95 -23.56 3.05
C ALA A 226 -6.98 -22.44 2.81
N TRP A 227 -8.26 -22.78 2.71
CA TRP A 227 -9.35 -21.81 2.59
C TRP A 227 -9.41 -20.85 3.79
N MET A 228 -9.32 -21.37 5.01
CA MET A 228 -9.25 -20.56 6.24
C MET A 228 -8.02 -19.67 6.26
N THR A 229 -6.88 -20.15 5.78
CA THR A 229 -5.63 -19.37 5.65
C THR A 229 -5.81 -18.19 4.71
N LEU A 230 -6.40 -18.40 3.54
CA LEU A 230 -6.64 -17.34 2.55
C LEU A 230 -7.59 -16.27 3.10
N ARG A 231 -8.57 -16.65 3.92
CA ARG A 231 -9.59 -15.74 4.43
C ARG A 231 -9.19 -15.01 5.71
N HIS A 232 -8.49 -15.70 6.61
CA HIS A 232 -8.15 -15.19 7.96
C HIS A 232 -6.63 -15.05 8.20
N GLY A 233 -5.82 -15.26 7.16
CA GLY A 233 -4.35 -15.14 7.25
C GLY A 233 -3.74 -16.18 8.17
N TRP A 234 -2.63 -15.82 8.87
CA TRP A 234 -1.87 -16.71 9.73
C TRP A 234 -2.69 -17.31 10.89
N ARG A 235 -3.73 -16.62 11.38
CA ARG A 235 -4.63 -17.11 12.41
C ARG A 235 -5.50 -18.24 11.90
N GLY A 236 -6.01 -18.09 10.67
CA GLY A 236 -6.71 -19.15 9.96
C GLY A 236 -5.82 -20.38 9.82
N ALA A 237 -4.57 -20.20 9.36
CA ALA A 237 -3.59 -21.26 9.24
C ALA A 237 -3.31 -21.97 10.56
N ALA A 238 -3.15 -21.23 11.66
CA ALA A 238 -2.81 -21.77 12.97
C ALA A 238 -3.93 -22.66 13.55
N ILE A 239 -5.17 -22.17 13.57
CA ILE A 239 -6.30 -22.92 14.13
C ILE A 239 -6.73 -24.05 13.19
N ALA A 240 -6.82 -23.75 11.90
CA ALA A 240 -7.21 -24.74 10.91
C ALA A 240 -6.13 -25.83 10.73
N GLY A 241 -4.86 -25.45 10.80
CA GLY A 241 -3.75 -26.41 10.79
C GLY A 241 -3.78 -27.37 11.98
N LEU A 242 -4.06 -26.86 13.19
CA LEU A 242 -4.25 -27.70 14.37
C LEU A 242 -5.39 -28.71 14.16
N LEU A 243 -6.58 -28.26 13.71
CA LEU A 243 -7.74 -29.12 13.54
C LEU A 243 -7.56 -30.17 12.42
N ALA A 244 -6.92 -29.76 11.31
CA ALA A 244 -6.60 -30.68 10.23
C ALA A 244 -5.56 -31.73 10.65
N SER A 245 -4.51 -31.30 11.39
CA SER A 245 -3.53 -32.22 11.94
C SER A 245 -4.14 -33.21 12.92
N PHE A 246 -5.03 -32.74 13.80
CA PHE A 246 -5.76 -33.62 14.72
C PHE A 246 -6.59 -34.65 13.96
N ALA A 247 -7.33 -34.24 12.92
CA ALA A 247 -8.15 -35.13 12.11
C ALA A 247 -7.29 -36.21 11.41
N VAL A 248 -6.12 -35.84 10.89
CA VAL A 248 -5.22 -36.80 10.23
C VAL A 248 -4.56 -37.73 11.24
N GLU A 249 -4.00 -37.22 12.31
CA GLU A 249 -3.29 -38.02 13.34
C GLU A 249 -4.24 -39.01 14.04
N PHE A 250 -5.47 -38.59 14.33
CA PHE A 250 -6.47 -39.47 14.92
C PHE A 250 -6.77 -40.68 14.02
N THR A 251 -6.63 -40.56 12.70
CA THR A 251 -6.86 -41.67 11.74
C THR A 251 -5.62 -42.53 11.51
N VAL A 252 -4.40 -42.04 11.81
CA VAL A 252 -3.14 -42.79 11.65
C VAL A 252 -2.84 -43.69 12.85
N THR A 253 -3.37 -43.37 14.03
CA THR A 253 -3.06 -44.06 15.29
C THR A 253 -3.48 -45.53 15.36
N VAL A 254 -4.20 -46.03 14.38
CA VAL A 254 -4.67 -47.45 14.32
C VAL A 254 -3.62 -48.38 13.71
N THR A 255 -2.52 -47.85 13.12
CA THR A 255 -1.47 -48.66 12.46
C THR A 255 -0.16 -48.62 13.20
N VAL A 256 0.52 -49.75 13.30
CA VAL A 256 1.76 -49.99 14.05
C VAL A 256 2.87 -48.96 13.72
N SER A 257 3.44 -48.37 14.76
CA SER A 257 4.39 -47.22 14.74
C SER A 257 5.76 -47.46 14.05
N ARG A 258 5.94 -48.50 13.26
CA ARG A 258 7.18 -48.79 12.51
C ARG A 258 7.06 -48.74 11.00
N ASP A 259 5.91 -48.30 10.48
CA ASP A 259 5.66 -48.25 9.04
C ASP A 259 6.28 -46.98 8.42
N PRO A 260 7.04 -47.07 7.32
CA PRO A 260 7.52 -45.92 6.56
C PRO A 260 6.41 -44.95 6.14
N ALA A 261 5.20 -45.45 5.94
CA ALA A 261 4.01 -44.64 5.63
C ALA A 261 3.69 -43.61 6.73
N VAL A 262 3.97 -43.91 7.99
CA VAL A 262 3.74 -42.98 9.10
C VAL A 262 4.66 -41.75 9.02
N ILE A 263 5.94 -41.94 8.68
CA ILE A 263 6.88 -40.83 8.52
C ILE A 263 6.51 -39.96 7.33
N GLN A 264 6.07 -40.58 6.22
CA GLN A 264 5.61 -39.83 5.07
C GLN A 264 4.38 -38.97 5.40
N ALA A 265 3.41 -39.53 6.14
CA ALA A 265 2.24 -38.79 6.63
C ALA A 265 2.63 -37.63 7.54
N GLN A 266 3.52 -37.85 8.53
CA GLN A 266 4.00 -36.80 9.42
C GLN A 266 4.75 -35.69 8.66
N ALA A 267 5.61 -36.05 7.71
CA ALA A 267 6.35 -35.10 6.88
C ALA A 267 5.39 -34.26 6.01
N LEU A 268 4.34 -34.88 5.45
CA LEU A 268 3.30 -34.19 4.67
C LEU A 268 2.56 -33.18 5.53
N VAL A 269 2.09 -33.59 6.73
CA VAL A 269 1.39 -32.71 7.68
C VAL A 269 2.29 -31.55 8.12
N ALA A 270 3.55 -31.82 8.47
CA ALA A 270 4.51 -30.82 8.87
C ALA A 270 4.76 -29.80 7.75
N PHE A 271 4.93 -30.27 6.52
CA PHE A 271 5.12 -29.41 5.36
C PHE A 271 3.87 -28.58 5.05
N ALA A 272 2.68 -29.18 5.05
CA ALA A 272 1.43 -28.51 4.77
C ALA A 272 1.14 -27.39 5.78
N VAL A 273 1.24 -27.68 7.09
CA VAL A 273 0.97 -26.69 8.15
C VAL A 273 2.02 -25.57 8.13
N SER A 274 3.31 -25.91 7.98
CA SER A 274 4.37 -24.89 7.88
C SER A 274 4.18 -23.97 6.69
N SER A 275 3.83 -24.52 5.52
CA SER A 275 3.57 -23.77 4.29
C SER A 275 2.35 -22.86 4.43
N LEU A 276 1.25 -23.36 5.02
CA LEU A 276 0.05 -22.57 5.28
C LEU A 276 0.32 -21.42 6.27
N LEU A 277 1.10 -21.66 7.33
CA LEU A 277 1.50 -20.62 8.27
C LEU A 277 2.36 -19.54 7.58
N MET A 278 3.35 -19.95 6.77
CA MET A 278 4.17 -19.00 6.02
C MET A 278 3.34 -18.19 5.01
N LEU A 279 2.43 -18.83 4.30
CA LEU A 279 1.51 -18.16 3.37
C LEU A 279 0.61 -17.16 4.12
N GLY A 280 -0.03 -17.61 5.20
CA GLY A 280 -0.90 -16.78 6.03
C GLY A 280 -0.18 -15.59 6.67
N GLY A 281 1.11 -15.73 7.02
CA GLY A 281 1.94 -14.64 7.55
C GLY A 281 2.36 -13.60 6.50
N ARG A 282 2.35 -13.95 5.22
CA ARG A 282 2.68 -13.04 4.11
C ARG A 282 1.47 -12.30 3.56
N LEU A 283 0.28 -12.91 3.57
CA LEU A 283 -0.97 -12.35 3.03
C LEU A 283 -1.30 -10.95 3.58
N PRO A 284 -1.28 -10.67 4.89
CA PRO A 284 -1.58 -9.34 5.41
C PRO A 284 -0.60 -8.27 4.97
N ARG A 285 0.68 -8.63 4.77
CA ARG A 285 1.71 -7.70 4.31
C ARG A 285 1.50 -7.30 2.85
N VAL A 286 1.13 -8.26 1.99
CA VAL A 286 0.83 -8.01 0.58
C VAL A 286 -0.42 -7.15 0.43
N VAL A 287 -1.49 -7.46 1.18
CA VAL A 287 -2.75 -6.69 1.16
C VAL A 287 -2.56 -5.28 1.73
N LYS A 288 -1.78 -5.11 2.80
CA LYS A 288 -1.45 -3.79 3.35
C LYS A 288 -0.59 -2.97 2.39
N ALA A 289 0.42 -3.57 1.74
CA ALA A 289 1.24 -2.90 0.74
C ALA A 289 0.39 -2.46 -0.45
N ALA A 290 -0.42 -3.34 -1.03
CA ALA A 290 -1.33 -3.00 -2.12
C ALA A 290 -2.38 -1.94 -1.71
N GLY A 291 -2.86 -1.97 -0.47
CA GLY A 291 -3.79 -0.98 0.07
C GLY A 291 -3.13 0.36 0.39
N ALA A 292 -1.86 0.40 0.78
CA ALA A 292 -1.09 1.62 0.97
C ALA A 292 -0.81 2.28 -0.38
N ASP A 293 -0.32 1.52 -1.37
CA ASP A 293 -0.10 2.01 -2.74
C ASP A 293 -1.41 2.57 -3.36
N ALA A 294 -2.55 1.89 -3.15
CA ALA A 294 -3.84 2.37 -3.63
C ALA A 294 -4.33 3.63 -2.91
N ARG A 295 -4.03 3.80 -1.62
CA ARG A 295 -4.34 5.04 -0.87
C ARG A 295 -3.44 6.19 -1.29
N ASP A 296 -2.13 5.97 -1.43
CA ASP A 296 -1.17 6.98 -1.88
C ASP A 296 -1.50 7.47 -3.30
N VAL A 297 -1.88 6.56 -4.21
CA VAL A 297 -2.37 6.91 -5.55
C VAL A 297 -3.69 7.70 -5.46
N GLY A 298 -4.62 7.29 -4.59
CA GLY A 298 -5.88 7.99 -4.38
C GLY A 298 -5.70 9.39 -3.77
N GLU A 299 -4.80 9.56 -2.82
CA GLU A 299 -4.45 10.86 -2.22
C GLU A 299 -3.73 11.77 -3.22
N SER A 300 -2.81 11.22 -4.02
CA SER A 300 -2.13 11.97 -5.09
C SER A 300 -3.12 12.46 -6.15
N LEU A 301 -4.06 11.61 -6.58
CA LEU A 301 -5.12 11.99 -7.52
C LEU A 301 -6.02 13.09 -6.96
N ARG A 302 -6.41 12.99 -5.68
CA ARG A 302 -7.18 14.06 -5.01
C ARG A 302 -6.38 15.35 -4.90
N GLY A 303 -5.08 15.27 -4.63
CA GLY A 303 -4.19 16.43 -4.62
C GLY A 303 -4.17 17.15 -5.97
N PHE A 304 -4.03 16.41 -7.07
CA PHE A 304 -4.11 16.97 -8.43
C PHE A 304 -5.48 17.57 -8.75
N GLN A 305 -6.56 16.91 -8.35
CA GLN A 305 -7.92 17.45 -8.55
C GLN A 305 -8.13 18.77 -7.80
N LEU A 306 -7.69 18.85 -6.54
CA LEU A 306 -7.78 20.08 -5.74
C LEU A 306 -6.91 21.20 -6.36
N ALA A 307 -5.72 20.87 -6.85
CA ALA A 307 -4.85 21.84 -7.53
C ALA A 307 -5.49 22.35 -8.83
N GLN A 308 -6.08 21.48 -9.65
CA GLN A 308 -6.81 21.85 -10.85
C GLN A 308 -8.01 22.75 -10.53
N GLN A 309 -8.80 22.41 -9.50
CA GLN A 309 -9.92 23.24 -9.05
C GLN A 309 -9.46 24.61 -8.54
N GLY A 310 -8.35 24.66 -7.79
CA GLY A 310 -7.76 25.91 -7.32
C GLY A 310 -7.37 26.83 -8.48
N LEU A 311 -6.63 26.30 -9.46
CA LEU A 311 -6.22 27.03 -10.66
C LEU A 311 -7.44 27.52 -11.48
N TYR A 312 -8.47 26.70 -11.61
CA TYR A 312 -9.70 27.08 -12.30
C TYR A 312 -10.44 28.21 -11.58
N GLN A 313 -10.57 28.14 -10.25
CA GLN A 313 -11.20 29.20 -9.48
C GLN A 313 -10.43 30.52 -9.53
N GLU A 314 -9.09 30.46 -9.50
CA GLU A 314 -8.25 31.65 -9.67
C GLU A 314 -8.50 32.30 -11.03
N GLU A 315 -8.56 31.52 -12.11
CA GLU A 315 -8.81 32.02 -13.47
C GLU A 315 -10.22 32.60 -13.62
N LEU A 316 -11.23 32.01 -13.00
CA LEU A 316 -12.58 32.58 -12.96
C LEU A 316 -12.62 33.94 -12.27
N ARG A 317 -11.83 34.11 -11.18
CA ARG A 317 -11.67 35.42 -10.51
C ARG A 317 -11.01 36.45 -11.43
N LEU A 318 -9.94 36.07 -12.15
CA LEU A 318 -9.27 36.95 -13.11
C LEU A 318 -10.24 37.38 -14.23
N ARG A 319 -11.04 36.46 -14.73
CA ARG A 319 -12.09 36.75 -15.71
C ARG A 319 -13.12 37.75 -15.17
N TYR A 320 -13.61 37.53 -13.95
CA TYR A 320 -14.56 38.44 -13.29
C TYR A 320 -13.99 39.85 -13.13
N VAL A 321 -12.70 39.94 -12.72
CA VAL A 321 -12.00 41.23 -12.59
C VAL A 321 -11.87 41.93 -13.96
N ALA A 322 -11.50 41.18 -15.03
CA ALA A 322 -11.40 41.73 -16.37
C ALA A 322 -12.77 42.29 -16.88
N ASP A 323 -13.87 41.52 -16.69
CA ASP A 323 -15.23 41.97 -17.05
C ASP A 323 -15.68 43.18 -16.23
N SER A 324 -15.19 43.28 -14.96
CA SER A 324 -15.50 44.44 -14.11
C SER A 324 -14.75 45.69 -14.54
N LEU A 325 -13.47 45.55 -14.93
CA LEU A 325 -12.68 46.65 -15.49
C LEU A 325 -13.26 47.19 -16.80
N ASP A 326 -13.73 46.31 -17.69
CA ASP A 326 -14.37 46.74 -18.93
C ASP A 326 -15.66 47.51 -18.66
N ARG A 327 -16.53 47.03 -17.77
CA ARG A 327 -17.75 47.74 -17.36
C ARG A 327 -17.47 49.08 -16.72
N LEU A 328 -16.40 49.16 -15.90
CA LEU A 328 -15.97 50.40 -15.30
C LEU A 328 -15.47 51.39 -16.37
N GLY A 329 -14.72 50.92 -17.36
CA GLY A 329 -14.27 51.70 -18.49
C GLY A 329 -15.43 52.23 -19.34
N GLU A 330 -16.45 51.41 -19.62
CA GLU A 330 -17.65 51.82 -20.33
C GLU A 330 -18.46 52.86 -19.55
N SER A 331 -18.64 52.66 -18.26
CA SER A 331 -19.36 53.59 -17.38
C SER A 331 -18.67 54.96 -17.30
N MET A 332 -17.31 54.94 -17.24
CA MET A 332 -16.48 56.15 -17.24
C MET A 332 -16.65 56.92 -18.58
N LEU A 333 -16.63 56.21 -19.70
CA LEU A 333 -16.88 56.81 -21.02
C LEU A 333 -18.25 57.49 -21.12
N MET A 334 -19.30 56.77 -20.68
CA MET A 334 -20.64 57.32 -20.67
C MET A 334 -20.78 58.53 -19.74
N GLY A 335 -20.14 58.45 -18.56
CA GLY A 335 -20.06 59.58 -17.62
C GLY A 335 -19.36 60.79 -18.21
N GLN A 336 -18.23 60.56 -18.88
CA GLN A 336 -17.47 61.60 -19.60
C GLN A 336 -18.31 62.25 -20.71
N LYS A 337 -18.92 61.42 -21.56
CA LYS A 337 -19.76 61.93 -22.65
C LYS A 337 -20.85 62.84 -22.11
N ARG A 338 -21.54 62.46 -21.04
CA ARG A 338 -22.54 63.27 -20.37
C ARG A 338 -21.98 64.56 -19.79
N MET A 339 -20.77 64.55 -19.17
CA MET A 339 -20.10 65.75 -18.68
C MET A 339 -19.68 66.66 -19.82
N MET A 340 -19.12 66.17 -20.92
CA MET A 340 -18.75 66.95 -22.06
C MET A 340 -19.95 67.56 -22.78
N ASP A 341 -21.05 66.80 -22.92
CA ASP A 341 -22.32 67.32 -23.48
C ASP A 341 -22.91 68.46 -22.64
N ARG A 342 -22.69 68.42 -21.31
CA ARG A 342 -23.28 69.40 -20.38
C ARG A 342 -22.39 70.62 -20.12
N PHE A 343 -21.08 70.44 -20.05
CA PHE A 343 -20.13 71.49 -19.64
C PHE A 343 -19.10 71.86 -20.71
N GLY A 344 -19.00 71.11 -21.82
CA GLY A 344 -18.06 71.34 -22.92
C GLY A 344 -18.09 72.76 -23.49
N PRO A 345 -19.27 73.33 -23.74
CA PRO A 345 -19.35 74.70 -24.26
C PRO A 345 -18.80 75.79 -23.32
N ALA A 346 -18.64 75.50 -22.02
CA ALA A 346 -18.16 76.42 -20.99
C ALA A 346 -16.68 76.23 -20.63
N LEU A 347 -16.01 75.20 -21.13
CA LEU A 347 -14.62 74.91 -20.83
C LEU A 347 -13.65 75.57 -21.83
N PRO A 348 -12.49 76.11 -21.39
CA PRO A 348 -11.43 76.52 -22.29
C PRO A 348 -10.93 75.35 -23.12
N SER A 349 -10.70 75.52 -24.44
CA SER A 349 -10.31 74.46 -25.37
C SER A 349 -9.05 73.70 -24.99
N ASN A 350 -8.09 74.35 -24.33
CA ASN A 350 -6.88 73.69 -23.81
C ASN A 350 -7.14 72.72 -22.64
N MET A 351 -8.09 73.02 -21.78
CA MET A 351 -8.52 72.10 -20.68
C MET A 351 -9.33 70.94 -21.21
N GLU A 352 -10.19 71.17 -22.15
CA GLU A 352 -10.98 70.13 -22.84
C GLU A 352 -10.04 69.08 -23.47
N HIS A 353 -9.07 69.51 -24.26
CA HIS A 353 -8.09 68.61 -24.87
C HIS A 353 -7.16 67.89 -23.88
N ALA A 354 -6.79 68.53 -22.79
CA ALA A 354 -5.99 67.90 -21.72
C ALA A 354 -6.77 66.81 -20.97
N TYR A 355 -8.02 67.09 -20.65
CA TYR A 355 -8.90 66.16 -19.96
C TYR A 355 -9.26 64.96 -20.84
N ALA A 356 -9.59 65.21 -22.12
CA ALA A 356 -9.86 64.13 -23.09
C ALA A 356 -8.65 63.22 -23.29
N ARG A 357 -7.44 63.74 -23.37
CA ARG A 357 -6.22 62.91 -23.44
C ARG A 357 -5.96 62.10 -22.21
N HIS A 358 -6.17 62.67 -21.02
CA HIS A 358 -5.99 61.94 -19.77
C HIS A 358 -6.95 60.79 -19.63
N LEU A 359 -8.21 60.99 -19.99
CA LEU A 359 -9.22 59.96 -19.97
C LEU A 359 -8.97 58.84 -21.00
N ASP A 360 -8.56 59.21 -22.22
CA ASP A 360 -8.20 58.25 -23.25
C ASP A 360 -7.01 57.39 -22.81
N LEU A 361 -6.02 57.96 -22.15
CA LEU A 361 -4.91 57.21 -21.55
C LEU A 361 -5.39 56.25 -20.44
N THR A 362 -6.23 56.72 -19.52
CA THR A 362 -6.75 55.90 -18.43
C THR A 362 -7.58 54.76 -18.97
N GLN A 363 -8.41 54.99 -19.97
CA GLN A 363 -9.21 53.96 -20.61
C GLN A 363 -8.36 52.94 -21.34
N ARG A 364 -7.35 53.34 -22.08
CA ARG A 364 -6.41 52.43 -22.72
C ARG A 364 -5.69 51.56 -21.73
N GLU A 365 -5.27 52.12 -20.58
CA GLU A 365 -4.64 51.35 -19.52
C GLU A 365 -5.61 50.35 -18.87
N MET A 366 -6.88 50.72 -18.62
CA MET A 366 -7.89 49.78 -18.12
C MET A 366 -8.18 48.66 -19.11
N GLN A 367 -8.34 48.98 -20.38
CA GLN A 367 -8.52 47.96 -21.43
C GLN A 367 -7.31 47.06 -21.59
N ARG A 368 -6.10 47.61 -21.48
CA ARG A 368 -4.86 46.85 -21.49
C ARG A 368 -4.78 45.86 -20.30
N LEU A 369 -5.09 46.32 -19.09
CA LEU A 369 -5.15 45.48 -17.90
C LEU A 369 -6.23 44.39 -18.02
N ALA A 370 -7.43 44.74 -18.46
CA ALA A 370 -8.49 43.77 -18.67
C ALA A 370 -8.11 42.69 -19.70
N ASN A 371 -7.46 43.08 -20.82
CA ASN A 371 -6.98 42.17 -21.84
C ASN A 371 -5.82 41.29 -21.36
N ALA A 372 -4.95 41.78 -20.51
CA ALA A 372 -3.88 40.99 -19.91
C ALA A 372 -4.43 39.92 -18.92
N LEU A 373 -5.50 40.26 -18.19
CA LEU A 373 -6.19 39.32 -17.30
C LEU A 373 -7.00 38.29 -18.06
N HIS A 374 -7.83 38.72 -19.03
CA HIS A 374 -8.63 37.84 -19.89
C HIS A 374 -8.86 38.48 -21.25
N PRO A 375 -8.27 37.96 -22.35
CA PRO A 375 -8.33 38.60 -23.66
C PRO A 375 -9.75 38.83 -24.17
N ARG A 376 -10.02 40.01 -24.73
CA ARG A 376 -11.31 40.33 -25.34
C ARG A 376 -11.64 39.42 -26.52
N SER A 377 -10.61 39.06 -27.31
CA SER A 377 -10.75 38.12 -28.43
C SER A 377 -11.28 36.76 -27.97
N TRP A 378 -10.91 36.29 -26.76
CA TRP A 378 -11.45 35.04 -26.21
C TRP A 378 -12.94 35.16 -25.85
N ARG A 379 -13.29 36.25 -25.17
CA ARG A 379 -14.67 36.48 -24.74
C ARG A 379 -15.66 36.64 -25.92
N GLU A 380 -15.21 37.24 -27.02
CA GLU A 380 -16.04 37.56 -28.19
C GLU A 380 -16.00 36.47 -29.28
N ARG A 381 -14.83 35.90 -29.57
CA ARG A 381 -14.60 35.01 -30.72
C ARG A 381 -14.07 33.62 -30.34
N GLY A 382 -13.79 33.39 -29.06
CA GLY A 382 -13.30 32.10 -28.55
C GLY A 382 -11.79 31.94 -28.57
N LEU A 383 -11.35 30.77 -28.09
CA LEU A 383 -9.91 30.47 -27.82
C LEU A 383 -9.07 30.50 -29.11
N ALA A 384 -9.55 29.92 -30.22
CA ALA A 384 -8.82 29.85 -31.48
C ALA A 384 -8.46 31.26 -32.01
N ALA A 385 -9.44 32.17 -32.07
CA ALA A 385 -9.21 33.54 -32.47
C ALA A 385 -8.25 34.30 -31.55
N THR A 386 -8.19 33.92 -30.26
CA THR A 386 -7.26 34.52 -29.32
C THR A 386 -5.82 34.10 -29.59
N PHE A 387 -5.60 32.87 -30.04
CA PHE A 387 -4.29 32.44 -30.48
C PHE A 387 -3.90 33.06 -31.83
N GLU A 388 -4.82 33.24 -32.75
CA GLU A 388 -4.55 33.77 -34.11
C GLU A 388 -4.23 35.27 -34.09
N ASP A 389 -5.12 36.09 -33.50
CA ASP A 389 -5.08 37.56 -33.58
C ASP A 389 -4.95 38.25 -32.21
N GLY A 390 -4.78 37.50 -31.13
CA GLY A 390 -4.78 38.00 -29.75
C GLY A 390 -3.43 38.54 -29.27
N PRO A 391 -3.27 38.64 -27.94
CA PRO A 391 -2.05 39.18 -27.33
C PRO A 391 -0.75 38.45 -27.71
N LEU A 392 -0.82 37.14 -28.03
CA LEU A 392 0.35 36.37 -28.50
C LEU A 392 0.86 36.86 -29.85
N ALA A 393 -0.03 37.09 -30.80
CA ALA A 393 0.31 37.64 -32.11
C ALA A 393 0.87 39.07 -31.98
N GLN A 394 0.29 39.90 -31.10
CA GLN A 394 0.76 41.25 -30.80
C GLN A 394 2.17 41.26 -30.19
N ALA A 395 2.45 40.34 -29.23
CA ALA A 395 3.75 40.19 -28.63
C ALA A 395 4.82 39.77 -29.65
N ALA A 396 4.50 38.85 -30.55
CA ALA A 396 5.38 38.44 -31.64
C ALA A 396 5.66 39.60 -32.62
N ALA A 397 4.63 40.38 -32.97
CA ALA A 397 4.75 41.55 -33.82
C ALA A 397 5.62 42.64 -33.17
N MET A 398 5.49 42.90 -31.86
CA MET A 398 6.33 43.80 -31.11
C MET A 398 7.81 43.36 -31.13
N ALA A 399 8.06 42.06 -31.08
CA ALA A 399 9.37 41.48 -31.23
C ALA A 399 9.92 41.52 -32.67
N GLY A 400 9.10 41.91 -33.63
CA GLY A 400 9.43 41.93 -35.07
C GLY A 400 9.51 40.54 -35.69
N ALA A 401 8.85 39.57 -35.09
CA ALA A 401 8.79 38.17 -35.54
C ALA A 401 7.52 37.92 -36.39
N GLU A 402 7.66 37.17 -37.50
CA GLU A 402 6.52 36.62 -38.22
C GLU A 402 5.79 35.59 -37.34
N TYR A 403 4.50 35.75 -37.15
CA TYR A 403 3.68 34.83 -36.35
C TYR A 403 2.79 33.95 -37.22
N ALA A 404 2.78 32.65 -36.94
CA ALA A 404 1.90 31.69 -37.57
C ALA A 404 1.30 30.76 -36.52
N CYS A 405 -0.02 30.57 -36.54
CA CYS A 405 -0.75 29.68 -35.66
C CYS A 405 -1.46 28.61 -36.47
N GLU A 406 -1.34 27.34 -36.06
CA GLU A 406 -1.95 26.20 -36.73
C GLU A 406 -2.69 25.32 -35.73
N PHE A 407 -3.94 24.99 -36.03
CA PHE A 407 -4.75 24.06 -35.25
C PHE A 407 -4.94 22.76 -36.03
N SER A 408 -4.78 21.63 -35.35
CA SER A 408 -4.97 20.32 -35.97
C SER A 408 -5.54 19.31 -34.97
N GLY A 409 -6.18 18.26 -35.49
CA GLY A 409 -6.76 17.19 -34.71
C GLY A 409 -8.18 17.43 -34.24
N ALA A 410 -8.83 16.33 -33.80
CA ALA A 410 -10.21 16.35 -33.32
C ALA A 410 -10.24 16.45 -31.80
N GLY A 411 -11.24 17.12 -31.24
CA GLY A 411 -11.53 17.09 -29.81
C GLY A 411 -11.00 18.26 -28.98
N LEU A 412 -10.36 19.27 -29.59
CA LEU A 412 -9.96 20.49 -28.89
C LEU A 412 -11.14 21.16 -28.16
N ASN A 413 -12.29 21.28 -28.85
CA ASN A 413 -13.49 21.87 -28.28
C ASN A 413 -14.18 21.04 -27.20
N LEU A 414 -13.75 19.79 -27.05
CA LEU A 414 -14.29 18.85 -26.04
C LEU A 414 -13.48 18.80 -24.77
N LEU A 415 -12.35 19.52 -24.71
CA LEU A 415 -11.55 19.66 -23.49
C LEU A 415 -12.29 20.53 -22.47
N ALA A 416 -11.99 20.29 -21.20
CA ALA A 416 -12.54 21.10 -20.13
C ALA A 416 -12.11 22.57 -20.23
N PRO A 417 -12.95 23.54 -19.80
CA PRO A 417 -12.63 24.97 -19.87
C PRO A 417 -11.35 25.37 -19.14
N ASP A 418 -11.05 24.69 -18.03
CA ASP A 418 -9.81 24.88 -17.25
C ASP A 418 -8.56 24.47 -18.03
N VAL A 419 -8.64 23.42 -18.86
CA VAL A 419 -7.54 23.01 -19.75
C VAL A 419 -7.31 24.05 -20.84
N HIS A 420 -8.36 24.63 -21.41
CA HIS A 420 -8.25 25.71 -22.38
C HIS A 420 -7.54 26.94 -21.78
N MET A 421 -7.94 27.33 -20.56
CA MET A 421 -7.32 28.45 -19.86
C MET A 421 -5.86 28.17 -19.55
N MET A 422 -5.58 26.96 -19.05
CA MET A 422 -4.20 26.55 -18.78
C MET A 422 -3.35 26.57 -20.05
N LEU A 423 -3.87 26.01 -21.15
CA LEU A 423 -3.19 26.00 -22.44
C LEU A 423 -2.78 27.43 -22.90
N TYR A 424 -3.71 28.38 -22.77
CA TYR A 424 -3.44 29.78 -23.13
C TYR A 424 -2.38 30.41 -22.21
N ARG A 425 -2.50 30.23 -20.89
CA ARG A 425 -1.52 30.77 -19.93
C ARG A 425 -0.14 30.18 -20.13
N GLN A 426 -0.06 28.89 -20.38
CA GLN A 426 1.23 28.23 -20.67
C GLN A 426 1.83 28.75 -21.98
N ALA A 427 1.00 28.96 -22.99
CA ALA A 427 1.46 29.56 -24.24
C ALA A 427 2.05 30.96 -24.04
N CYS A 428 1.43 31.79 -23.20
CA CYS A 428 1.94 33.11 -22.87
C CYS A 428 3.30 33.04 -22.16
N GLU A 429 3.46 32.17 -21.15
CA GLU A 429 4.72 32.00 -20.43
C GLU A 429 5.84 31.48 -21.34
N VAL A 430 5.53 30.48 -22.20
CA VAL A 430 6.50 29.93 -23.16
C VAL A 430 6.92 30.99 -24.18
N LEU A 431 5.98 31.83 -24.68
CA LEU A 431 6.30 32.90 -25.61
C LEU A 431 7.24 33.92 -24.98
N VAL A 432 6.94 34.37 -23.75
CA VAL A 432 7.81 35.28 -23.00
C VAL A 432 9.21 34.68 -22.83
N TYR A 433 9.29 33.41 -22.44
CA TYR A 433 10.56 32.70 -22.30
C TYR A 433 11.38 32.66 -23.60
N LEU A 434 10.75 32.35 -24.74
CA LEU A 434 11.42 32.23 -26.02
C LEU A 434 11.89 33.63 -26.55
N LEU A 435 11.02 34.64 -26.45
CA LEU A 435 11.33 36.00 -26.92
C LEU A 435 12.35 36.71 -26.04
N ALA A 436 12.45 36.39 -24.76
CA ALA A 436 13.41 36.99 -23.84
C ALA A 436 14.83 36.44 -24.02
N ARG A 437 14.99 35.26 -24.56
CA ARG A 437 16.31 34.63 -24.70
C ARG A 437 17.11 35.20 -25.88
N GLU A 438 16.46 35.30 -27.05
CA GLU A 438 17.15 35.72 -28.28
C GLU A 438 16.21 36.41 -29.26
N PRO A 439 16.75 37.24 -30.19
CA PRO A 439 15.97 37.80 -31.29
C PRO A 439 15.43 36.70 -32.20
N VAL A 440 14.13 36.70 -32.41
CA VAL A 440 13.41 35.70 -33.19
C VAL A 440 12.94 36.31 -34.49
N ARG A 441 13.13 35.64 -35.64
CA ARG A 441 12.65 36.03 -36.94
C ARG A 441 11.26 35.53 -37.23
N ARG A 442 10.98 34.24 -36.87
CA ARG A 442 9.69 33.60 -37.11
C ARG A 442 9.30 32.80 -35.90
N PHE A 443 8.02 32.89 -35.58
CA PHE A 443 7.43 32.16 -34.47
C PHE A 443 6.26 31.31 -34.99
N ARG A 444 6.29 30.00 -34.79
CA ARG A 444 5.22 29.09 -35.16
C ARG A 444 4.64 28.44 -33.92
N LEU A 445 3.33 28.54 -33.79
CA LEU A 445 2.51 27.90 -32.77
C LEU A 445 1.68 26.80 -33.43
N GLN A 446 1.78 25.58 -32.92
CA GLN A 446 0.98 24.44 -33.36
C GLN A 446 0.23 23.86 -32.20
N ILE A 447 -1.07 23.72 -32.32
CA ILE A 447 -1.94 23.14 -31.31
C ILE A 447 -2.60 21.91 -31.90
N ARG A 448 -2.41 20.75 -31.27
CA ARG A 448 -2.95 19.48 -31.71
C ARG A 448 -3.73 18.82 -30.61
N GLY A 449 -5.03 18.53 -30.82
CA GLY A 449 -5.86 17.76 -29.90
C GLY A 449 -6.05 16.33 -30.35
N GLY A 450 -6.28 15.43 -29.39
CA GLY A 450 -6.53 14.03 -29.66
C GLY A 450 -7.16 13.30 -28.47
N CYS A 451 -7.44 12.02 -28.67
CA CYS A 451 -7.92 11.11 -27.63
C CYS A 451 -7.20 9.78 -27.74
N THR A 452 -6.66 9.27 -26.64
CA THR A 452 -5.96 7.97 -26.58
C THR A 452 -6.47 7.21 -25.36
N HIS A 453 -6.92 5.97 -25.56
CA HIS A 453 -7.51 5.13 -24.51
C HIS A 453 -8.62 5.83 -23.70
N GLY A 454 -9.49 6.59 -24.39
CA GLY A 454 -10.57 7.32 -23.74
C GLY A 454 -10.17 8.63 -23.02
N ARG A 455 -8.88 8.93 -22.92
CA ARG A 455 -8.37 10.15 -22.30
C ARG A 455 -8.04 11.19 -23.37
N ARG A 456 -8.63 12.38 -23.25
CA ARG A 456 -8.37 13.51 -24.14
C ARG A 456 -7.06 14.18 -23.75
N TRP A 457 -6.38 14.70 -24.76
CA TRP A 457 -5.12 15.42 -24.59
C TRP A 457 -4.97 16.54 -25.61
N VAL A 458 -4.11 17.50 -25.28
CA VAL A 458 -3.69 18.56 -26.20
C VAL A 458 -2.18 18.71 -26.13
N VAL A 459 -1.57 18.86 -27.29
CA VAL A 459 -0.14 19.21 -27.45
C VAL A 459 -0.06 20.61 -28.00
N LEU A 460 0.66 21.46 -27.29
CA LEU A 460 1.10 22.78 -27.73
C LEU A 460 2.56 22.68 -28.11
N ARG A 461 2.90 23.02 -29.35
CA ARG A 461 4.29 23.11 -29.82
C ARG A 461 4.58 24.53 -30.26
N MET A 462 5.57 25.15 -29.69
CA MET A 462 6.07 26.48 -30.05
C MET A 462 7.48 26.36 -30.58
N THR A 463 7.72 26.95 -31.74
CA THR A 463 9.03 26.96 -32.40
C THR A 463 9.40 28.38 -32.77
N ALA A 464 10.55 28.83 -32.33
CA ALA A 464 11.13 30.13 -32.65
C ALA A 464 12.37 29.92 -33.53
N VAL A 465 12.41 30.59 -34.68
CA VAL A 465 13.57 30.60 -35.58
C VAL A 465 14.41 31.83 -35.25
N ARG A 466 15.67 31.59 -34.91
CA ARG A 466 16.63 32.65 -34.56
C ARG A 466 16.85 33.63 -35.70
N ALA A 467 16.96 34.92 -35.39
CA ALA A 467 17.31 35.94 -36.38
C ALA A 467 18.76 35.78 -36.83
N ALA A 468 19.04 36.02 -38.13
CA ALA A 468 20.40 35.99 -38.65
C ALA A 468 21.30 37.05 -37.97
N ALA A 469 22.62 36.82 -37.94
CA ALA A 469 23.59 37.68 -37.28
C ALA A 469 23.52 39.16 -37.73
N SER A 470 23.10 39.42 -38.98
CA SER A 470 22.92 40.74 -39.52
C SER A 470 21.70 41.51 -38.98
N GLN A 471 20.74 40.81 -38.34
CA GLN A 471 19.52 41.41 -37.79
C GLN A 471 19.58 41.53 -36.23
N ARG A 472 20.67 41.14 -35.60
CA ARG A 472 20.86 41.20 -34.15
C ARG A 472 20.94 42.61 -33.56
N GLY A 473 20.93 43.64 -34.41
CA GLY A 473 20.97 45.06 -33.97
C GLY A 473 19.61 45.65 -33.58
N ARG A 474 18.49 44.91 -33.69
CA ARG A 474 17.20 45.36 -33.16
C ARG A 474 17.14 45.18 -31.66
N PRO A 475 16.77 46.22 -30.90
CA PRO A 475 16.58 46.06 -29.45
C PRO A 475 15.49 45.01 -29.20
N ALA A 476 15.79 44.01 -28.38
CA ALA A 476 14.79 43.09 -27.90
C ALA A 476 13.69 43.87 -27.16
N PRO A 477 12.41 43.50 -27.31
CA PRO A 477 11.35 44.17 -26.58
C PRO A 477 11.65 44.08 -25.07
N GLU A 478 11.39 45.19 -24.36
CA GLU A 478 11.58 45.18 -22.92
C GLU A 478 10.77 44.07 -22.28
N TRP A 479 11.42 43.22 -21.55
CA TRP A 479 10.81 42.10 -20.78
C TRP A 479 9.52 42.49 -20.04
N ARG A 480 9.55 43.67 -19.36
CA ARG A 480 8.39 44.16 -18.62
C ARG A 480 7.17 44.44 -19.48
N GLN A 481 7.39 44.88 -20.73
CA GLN A 481 6.32 45.17 -21.66
C GLN A 481 5.64 43.88 -22.16
N LEU A 482 6.43 42.83 -22.44
CA LEU A 482 5.89 41.51 -22.82
C LEU A 482 5.10 40.86 -21.68
N VAL A 483 5.66 40.86 -20.47
CA VAL A 483 4.99 40.33 -19.25
C VAL A 483 3.68 41.07 -19.00
N SER A 484 3.68 42.42 -19.11
CA SER A 484 2.48 43.24 -18.91
C SER A 484 1.41 42.98 -20.00
N LEU A 485 1.81 42.83 -21.27
CA LEU A 485 0.90 42.57 -22.39
C LEU A 485 0.22 41.21 -22.28
N LEU A 486 0.99 40.18 -21.87
CA LEU A 486 0.53 38.79 -21.82
C LEU A 486 -0.07 38.39 -20.46
N GLY A 487 0.02 39.27 -19.47
CA GLY A 487 -0.47 38.97 -18.11
C GLY A 487 0.20 37.77 -17.46
N THR A 488 1.50 37.59 -17.76
CA THR A 488 2.28 36.47 -17.23
C THR A 488 3.07 36.88 -15.99
N ASN A 489 3.55 35.91 -15.20
CA ASN A 489 4.41 36.19 -14.06
C ASN A 489 5.90 36.20 -14.42
N GLY A 490 6.24 35.74 -15.63
CA GLY A 490 7.63 35.69 -16.10
C GLY A 490 8.54 34.76 -15.31
N GLN A 491 8.00 33.77 -14.64
CA GLN A 491 8.77 32.84 -13.80
C GLN A 491 9.49 31.75 -14.61
N GLY A 492 9.29 31.72 -15.92
CA GLY A 492 10.00 30.84 -16.85
C GLY A 492 9.51 29.39 -16.85
N MET A 493 10.37 28.49 -17.37
CA MET A 493 9.98 27.11 -17.67
C MET A 493 9.70 26.23 -16.42
N THR A 494 10.16 26.62 -15.24
CA THR A 494 9.87 25.89 -13.99
C THR A 494 8.38 25.89 -13.71
N THR A 495 7.73 27.04 -13.74
CA THR A 495 6.28 27.19 -13.56
C THR A 495 5.50 26.49 -14.64
N VAL A 496 6.00 26.51 -15.90
CA VAL A 496 5.39 25.78 -17.01
C VAL A 496 5.38 24.27 -16.74
N ARG A 497 6.48 23.70 -16.24
CA ARG A 497 6.56 22.27 -15.90
C ARG A 497 5.66 21.91 -14.73
N GLU A 498 5.68 22.69 -13.65
CA GLU A 498 4.85 22.44 -12.46
C GLU A 498 3.37 22.43 -12.80
N ARG A 499 2.91 23.43 -13.54
CA ARG A 499 1.50 23.51 -13.98
C ARG A 499 1.13 22.40 -14.96
N ALA A 500 2.05 22.01 -15.85
CA ALA A 500 1.83 20.88 -16.75
C ALA A 500 1.63 19.57 -15.98
N GLN A 501 2.43 19.34 -14.94
CA GLN A 501 2.32 18.14 -14.09
C GLN A 501 0.97 18.03 -13.39
N ILE A 502 0.35 19.17 -12.99
CA ILE A 502 -0.99 19.19 -12.38
C ILE A 502 -2.04 18.59 -13.32
N TYR A 503 -1.87 18.73 -14.63
CA TYR A 503 -2.74 18.14 -15.66
C TYR A 503 -2.16 16.82 -16.22
N GLY A 504 -1.24 16.19 -15.49
CA GLY A 504 -0.61 14.94 -15.91
C GLY A 504 0.18 15.06 -17.21
N GLY A 505 0.64 16.28 -17.51
CA GLY A 505 1.34 16.63 -18.74
C GLY A 505 2.87 16.57 -18.60
N LEU A 506 3.51 16.80 -19.73
CA LEU A 506 4.98 16.81 -19.85
C LEU A 506 5.40 18.02 -20.68
N VAL A 507 6.59 18.56 -20.36
CA VAL A 507 7.21 19.66 -21.10
C VAL A 507 8.55 19.19 -21.63
N HIS A 508 8.77 19.39 -22.92
CA HIS A 508 10.01 19.09 -23.60
C HIS A 508 10.57 20.34 -24.25
N GLU A 509 11.82 20.69 -23.94
CA GLU A 509 12.54 21.77 -24.56
C GLU A 509 13.52 21.22 -25.59
N HIS A 510 13.57 21.84 -26.76
CA HIS A 510 14.50 21.51 -27.82
C HIS A 510 15.23 22.77 -28.25
N GLU A 511 16.54 22.71 -28.26
CA GLU A 511 17.40 23.82 -28.69
C GLU A 511 18.37 23.32 -29.73
N ASP A 512 18.39 24.02 -30.86
CA ASP A 512 19.26 23.77 -32.02
C ASP A 512 19.99 25.06 -32.41
N GLU A 513 20.96 24.99 -33.30
CA GLU A 513 21.67 26.20 -33.75
C GLU A 513 20.75 27.27 -34.34
N HIS A 514 19.66 26.89 -34.97
CA HIS A 514 18.73 27.75 -35.67
C HIS A 514 17.35 27.86 -35.05
N HIS A 515 16.99 26.93 -34.14
CA HIS A 515 15.64 26.82 -33.60
C HIS A 515 15.64 26.68 -32.10
N LEU A 516 14.70 27.36 -31.46
CA LEU A 516 14.31 27.14 -30.07
C LEU A 516 12.89 26.57 -30.08
N GLY A 517 12.65 25.47 -29.40
CA GLY A 517 11.35 24.83 -29.38
C GLY A 517 10.93 24.40 -27.99
N VAL A 518 9.65 24.52 -27.69
CA VAL A 518 9.01 23.97 -26.50
C VAL A 518 7.78 23.20 -26.93
N ALA A 519 7.69 21.95 -26.49
CA ALA A 519 6.50 21.12 -26.65
C ALA A 519 5.88 20.82 -25.30
N LEU A 520 4.60 21.08 -25.15
CA LEU A 520 3.82 20.91 -23.94
C LEU A 520 2.67 19.95 -24.21
N LEU A 521 2.57 18.87 -23.44
CA LEU A 521 1.42 17.97 -23.41
C LEU A 521 0.58 18.29 -22.18
N LEU A 522 -0.72 18.40 -22.33
CA LEU A 522 -1.69 18.46 -21.24
C LEU A 522 -2.76 17.40 -21.47
N HIS A 523 -3.21 16.77 -20.41
CA HIS A 523 -4.38 15.91 -20.43
C HIS A 523 -5.61 16.65 -19.95
N ASP A 524 -6.79 16.13 -20.32
CA ASP A 524 -8.07 16.69 -19.86
C ASP A 524 -8.17 16.60 -18.32
N ALA A 525 -8.92 17.52 -17.73
CA ALA A 525 -9.06 17.62 -16.28
C ALA A 525 -9.64 16.34 -15.67
N LEU A 526 -9.13 15.99 -14.49
CA LEU A 526 -9.66 14.90 -13.69
C LEU A 526 -10.98 15.36 -13.06
N ARG A 527 -12.10 15.08 -13.70
CA ARG A 527 -13.41 15.35 -13.12
C ARG A 527 -13.81 14.18 -12.23
N ILE A 528 -14.20 14.49 -10.99
CA ILE A 528 -15.11 13.62 -10.25
C ILE A 528 -16.43 13.76 -11.00
N GLU A 529 -17.05 12.66 -11.43
CA GLU A 529 -18.43 12.69 -11.86
C GLU A 529 -19.22 13.36 -10.73
N ALA A 530 -19.54 14.64 -10.94
CA ALA A 530 -20.37 15.38 -10.00
C ALA A 530 -21.73 14.67 -10.04
N SER A 531 -22.04 13.97 -8.96
CA SER A 531 -23.42 13.63 -8.67
C SER A 531 -24.28 14.88 -8.91
N ALA A 532 -25.44 14.70 -9.47
CA ALA A 532 -26.41 15.64 -10.05
C ALA A 532 -26.72 16.97 -9.32
N GLU A 533 -25.98 17.33 -8.29
CA GLU A 533 -26.14 18.58 -7.52
C GLU A 533 -25.47 19.82 -8.16
N THR A 534 -24.58 19.63 -9.14
CA THR A 534 -23.84 20.76 -9.73
C THR A 534 -24.60 21.42 -10.89
N ASP A 535 -25.66 20.81 -11.41
CA ASP A 535 -26.52 21.41 -12.44
C ASP A 535 -27.36 22.60 -11.94
N LEU A 536 -27.52 22.76 -10.63
CA LEU A 536 -28.27 23.87 -10.03
C LEU A 536 -27.52 25.21 -10.02
N LEU A 537 -26.19 25.21 -10.17
CA LEU A 537 -25.38 26.43 -10.19
C LEU A 537 -25.27 27.07 -11.59
N TYR A 538 -25.70 26.40 -12.65
CA TYR A 538 -25.70 26.89 -14.04
C TYR A 538 -27.10 27.15 -14.60
N ALA A 539 -28.16 27.00 -13.81
CA ALA A 539 -29.47 27.44 -14.20
C ALA A 539 -29.46 28.98 -14.35
N ARG A 540 -29.52 29.47 -15.58
CA ARG A 540 -29.76 30.88 -15.87
C ARG A 540 -31.00 31.33 -15.08
N PRO A 541 -30.96 32.46 -14.38
CA PRO A 541 -32.19 33.04 -13.87
C PRO A 541 -33.09 33.32 -15.09
N ALA A 542 -34.28 32.74 -15.07
CA ALA A 542 -35.32 33.03 -16.05
C ALA A 542 -35.55 34.56 -16.03
N SER A 543 -35.43 35.17 -17.19
CA SER A 543 -35.77 36.56 -17.42
C SER A 543 -37.20 36.81 -16.94
N ILE A 544 -37.36 37.70 -15.96
CA ILE A 544 -38.58 38.47 -15.70
C ILE A 544 -38.38 39.84 -16.31
#